data_e60fb3f2a8c0f71b01114ee580bc1ee8
#
_entry.id   e60fb3f2a8c0f71b01114ee580bc1ee8
#
_cell.length_a   1.000
_cell.length_b   1.000
_cell.length_c   1.000
_cell.angle_alpha   90.00
_cell.angle_beta   90.00
_cell.angle_gamma   90.00
#
_symmetry.space_group_name_H-M   'P 1'
#
loop_
_entity.id
_entity.type
_entity.pdbx_description
1 polymer ?
#
loop_
_entity_poly.entity_id
_entity_poly.type
_entity_poly.pdbx_seq_one_letter_code
_entity_poly.pdbx_strand_id
1 'polypeptide(L)'
;VWKGELKNLKKNGDYYWVKAIIEPNFSKEGKIVGYSAIRYDITDRKLIEILSITDGLTNIYNRRYFDEIFPKIINNAKRKNELVSFLFMDIDHFKLYNDNYGHQMGDEVIIKFATCLKESLNRSSDFAFRLGGEEFAIVYQCDTKEKAIEFANTIKSNIEDLKITHEFNSASPYITASMGLICKNANDIDDKIYKQADDLLYEAKRSGRNQIKVNE
;
A
#
# COMPACT_ATOMS: atom_id res chain seq x y z
N VAL A 1 -24.42 -1.56 -26.23
CA VAL A 1 -22.99 -1.93 -26.36
C VAL A 1 -22.34 -1.88 -25.00
N TRP A 2 -21.76 -3.02 -24.57
CA TRP A 2 -20.95 -3.07 -23.34
C TRP A 2 -19.48 -3.04 -23.72
N LYS A 3 -18.69 -2.28 -22.94
CA LYS A 3 -17.22 -2.20 -23.08
C LYS A 3 -16.59 -2.32 -21.71
N GLY A 4 -15.57 -3.19 -21.58
CA GLY A 4 -14.89 -3.37 -20.30
C GLY A 4 -13.64 -4.24 -20.41
N GLU A 5 -12.91 -4.32 -19.31
CA GLU A 5 -11.76 -5.22 -19.15
C GLU A 5 -12.17 -6.37 -18.22
N LEU A 6 -11.84 -7.59 -18.60
CA LEU A 6 -12.17 -8.81 -17.88
C LEU A 6 -10.90 -9.59 -17.57
N LYS A 7 -10.79 -10.09 -16.34
CA LYS A 7 -9.76 -11.05 -15.94
C LYS A 7 -10.35 -12.45 -16.06
N ASN A 8 -9.76 -13.28 -16.89
CA ASN A 8 -10.20 -14.65 -17.17
C ASN A 8 -9.18 -15.66 -16.68
N LEU A 9 -9.64 -16.89 -16.42
CA LEU A 9 -8.81 -18.02 -16.02
C LEU A 9 -8.55 -18.91 -17.23
N LYS A 10 -7.29 -19.28 -17.48
CA LYS A 10 -6.90 -20.29 -18.46
C LYS A 10 -7.13 -21.71 -17.92
N LYS A 11 -7.16 -22.71 -18.80
CA LYS A 11 -7.31 -24.13 -18.40
C LYS A 11 -6.16 -24.64 -17.49
N ASN A 12 -4.99 -24.04 -17.60
CA ASN A 12 -3.82 -24.38 -16.79
C ASN A 12 -3.77 -23.64 -15.44
N GLY A 13 -4.79 -22.84 -15.11
CA GLY A 13 -4.85 -22.07 -13.85
C GLY A 13 -4.29 -20.64 -13.93
N ASP A 14 -3.63 -20.27 -15.05
CA ASP A 14 -3.13 -18.89 -15.21
C ASP A 14 -4.26 -17.91 -15.52
N TYR A 15 -4.04 -16.65 -15.20
CA TYR A 15 -4.94 -15.57 -15.57
C TYR A 15 -4.48 -14.86 -16.84
N TYR A 16 -5.46 -14.33 -17.58
CA TYR A 16 -5.22 -13.42 -18.68
C TYR A 16 -6.28 -12.32 -18.70
N TRP A 17 -5.92 -11.18 -19.28
CA TRP A 17 -6.81 -10.04 -19.37
C TRP A 17 -7.26 -9.78 -20.79
N VAL A 18 -8.55 -9.50 -20.96
CA VAL A 18 -9.10 -9.09 -22.24
C VAL A 18 -9.86 -7.76 -22.11
N LYS A 19 -9.69 -6.90 -23.09
CA LYS A 19 -10.62 -5.80 -23.35
C LYS A 19 -11.70 -6.31 -24.28
N ALA A 20 -12.94 -6.31 -23.82
CA ALA A 20 -14.08 -6.82 -24.59
C ALA A 20 -15.05 -5.71 -24.98
N ILE A 21 -15.58 -5.80 -26.19
CA ILE A 21 -16.69 -5.00 -26.70
C ILE A 21 -17.78 -5.99 -27.09
N ILE A 22 -18.95 -5.89 -26.47
CA ILE A 22 -20.09 -6.79 -26.71
C ILE A 22 -21.24 -5.96 -27.22
N GLU A 23 -21.78 -6.36 -28.38
CA GLU A 23 -22.87 -5.68 -29.07
C GLU A 23 -24.00 -6.64 -29.32
N PRO A 24 -25.27 -6.23 -29.14
CA PRO A 24 -26.42 -7.05 -29.51
C PRO A 24 -26.58 -7.07 -31.02
N ASN A 25 -26.94 -8.25 -31.56
CA ASN A 25 -27.34 -8.43 -32.93
C ASN A 25 -28.89 -8.40 -33.00
N PHE A 26 -29.44 -7.66 -33.94
CA PHE A 26 -30.87 -7.50 -34.06
C PHE A 26 -31.40 -8.23 -35.32
N SER A 27 -32.60 -8.83 -35.24
CA SER A 27 -33.34 -9.30 -36.39
C SER A 27 -33.86 -8.12 -37.23
N LYS A 28 -34.45 -8.44 -38.42
CA LYS A 28 -35.13 -7.42 -39.24
C LYS A 28 -36.31 -6.75 -38.52
N GLU A 29 -36.88 -7.44 -37.53
CA GLU A 29 -38.01 -6.94 -36.72
C GLU A 29 -37.53 -6.21 -35.43
N GLY A 30 -36.21 -5.94 -35.27
CA GLY A 30 -35.66 -5.21 -34.15
C GLY A 30 -35.50 -6.00 -32.82
N LYS A 31 -35.68 -7.34 -32.87
CA LYS A 31 -35.47 -8.21 -31.71
C LYS A 31 -34.02 -8.62 -31.59
N ILE A 32 -33.51 -8.71 -30.37
CA ILE A 32 -32.14 -9.24 -30.10
C ILE A 32 -32.16 -10.74 -30.46
N VAL A 33 -31.30 -11.14 -31.39
CA VAL A 33 -31.12 -12.54 -31.81
C VAL A 33 -29.81 -13.16 -31.38
N GLY A 34 -28.91 -12.34 -30.75
CA GLY A 34 -27.63 -12.79 -30.25
C GLY A 34 -26.73 -11.62 -29.88
N TYR A 35 -25.49 -11.94 -29.60
CA TYR A 35 -24.45 -10.94 -29.27
C TYR A 35 -23.18 -11.26 -30.06
N SER A 36 -22.53 -10.22 -30.56
CA SER A 36 -21.16 -10.27 -31.09
C SER A 36 -20.19 -9.73 -30.08
N ALA A 37 -19.05 -10.39 -29.90
CA ALA A 37 -18.02 -9.95 -28.99
C ALA A 37 -16.67 -9.87 -29.70
N ILE A 38 -16.04 -8.70 -29.63
CA ILE A 38 -14.66 -8.50 -30.04
C ILE A 38 -13.81 -8.46 -28.76
N ARG A 39 -12.73 -9.24 -28.72
CA ARG A 39 -11.84 -9.35 -27.57
C ARG A 39 -10.39 -9.12 -28.00
N TYR A 40 -9.71 -8.26 -27.25
CA TYR A 40 -8.28 -8.01 -27.41
C TYR A 40 -7.57 -8.51 -26.17
N ASP A 41 -6.55 -9.35 -26.33
CA ASP A 41 -5.67 -9.71 -25.22
C ASP A 41 -4.83 -8.48 -24.82
N ILE A 42 -4.95 -8.11 -23.55
CA ILE A 42 -4.23 -6.97 -22.94
C ILE A 42 -3.37 -7.42 -21.77
N THR A 43 -3.05 -8.72 -21.69
CA THR A 43 -2.31 -9.32 -20.57
C THR A 43 -0.95 -8.68 -20.41
N ASP A 44 -0.15 -8.58 -21.46
CA ASP A 44 1.19 -7.97 -21.40
C ASP A 44 1.12 -6.51 -20.95
N ARG A 45 0.14 -5.75 -21.47
CA ARG A 45 -0.08 -4.37 -21.04
C ARG A 45 -0.36 -4.28 -19.54
N LYS A 46 -1.22 -5.17 -19.02
CA LYS A 46 -1.56 -5.22 -17.59
C LYS A 46 -0.37 -5.65 -16.72
N LEU A 47 0.43 -6.59 -17.21
CA LEU A 47 1.65 -7.01 -16.51
C LEU A 47 2.66 -5.85 -16.43
N ILE A 48 2.89 -5.14 -17.53
CA ILE A 48 3.76 -3.95 -17.55
C ILE A 48 3.23 -2.87 -16.59
N GLU A 49 1.91 -2.63 -16.57
CA GLU A 49 1.27 -1.69 -15.67
C GLU A 49 1.53 -2.08 -14.20
N ILE A 50 1.30 -3.33 -13.83
CA ILE A 50 1.54 -3.85 -12.47
C ILE A 50 3.02 -3.73 -12.10
N LEU A 51 3.94 -4.22 -12.93
CA LEU A 51 5.38 -4.12 -12.69
C LEU A 51 5.86 -2.67 -12.56
N SER A 52 5.17 -1.76 -13.21
CA SER A 52 5.45 -0.33 -13.16
C SER A 52 5.06 0.35 -11.86
N ILE A 53 4.05 -0.17 -11.13
CA ILE A 53 3.50 0.44 -9.91
C ILE A 53 3.85 -0.33 -8.63
N THR A 54 4.43 -1.54 -8.73
CA THR A 54 4.83 -2.33 -7.57
C THR A 54 6.34 -2.30 -7.34
N ASP A 55 6.76 -2.54 -6.10
CA ASP A 55 8.14 -2.79 -5.74
C ASP A 55 8.53 -4.24 -6.07
N GLY A 56 9.65 -4.41 -6.76
CA GLY A 56 10.06 -5.72 -7.29
C GLY A 56 10.43 -6.76 -6.23
N LEU A 57 10.79 -6.33 -5.01
CA LEU A 57 11.14 -7.24 -3.90
C LEU A 57 9.89 -7.63 -3.10
N THR A 58 9.01 -6.68 -2.83
CA THR A 58 7.92 -6.83 -1.85
C THR A 58 6.54 -7.03 -2.45
N ASN A 59 6.34 -6.70 -3.73
CA ASN A 59 5.04 -6.74 -4.42
C ASN A 59 3.93 -5.88 -3.77
N ILE A 60 4.27 -4.93 -2.88
CA ILE A 60 3.40 -3.82 -2.53
C ILE A 60 3.67 -2.64 -3.47
N TYR A 61 2.92 -1.56 -3.36
CA TYR A 61 3.11 -0.41 -4.24
C TYR A 61 4.47 0.28 -4.02
N ASN A 62 5.06 0.78 -5.11
CA ASN A 62 6.35 1.48 -5.09
C ASN A 62 6.19 3.00 -4.87
N ARG A 63 7.30 3.70 -4.67
CA ARG A 63 7.38 5.15 -4.51
C ARG A 63 6.74 5.90 -5.67
N ARG A 64 6.99 5.48 -6.91
CA ARG A 64 6.41 6.15 -8.08
C ARG A 64 4.89 6.13 -8.06
N TYR A 65 4.28 5.01 -7.71
CA TYR A 65 2.83 4.92 -7.59
C TYR A 65 2.29 5.73 -6.42
N PHE A 66 3.02 5.80 -5.30
CA PHE A 66 2.70 6.71 -4.21
C PHE A 66 2.61 8.15 -4.69
N ASP A 67 3.63 8.64 -5.38
CA ASP A 67 3.70 10.02 -5.87
C ASP A 67 2.56 10.33 -6.87
N GLU A 68 2.09 9.33 -7.63
CA GLU A 68 0.97 9.45 -8.57
C GLU A 68 -0.40 9.41 -7.89
N ILE A 69 -0.61 8.44 -6.94
CA ILE A 69 -1.95 8.16 -6.42
C ILE A 69 -2.30 8.99 -5.19
N PHE A 70 -1.32 9.37 -4.38
CA PHE A 70 -1.55 10.08 -3.13
C PHE A 70 -2.28 11.42 -3.32
N PRO A 71 -1.92 12.28 -4.29
CA PRO A 71 -2.69 13.49 -4.57
C PRO A 71 -4.14 13.20 -4.99
N LYS A 72 -4.38 12.09 -5.70
CA LYS A 72 -5.72 11.68 -6.13
C LYS A 72 -6.57 11.22 -4.93
N ILE A 73 -5.96 10.49 -3.99
CA ILE A 73 -6.62 10.09 -2.72
C ILE A 73 -7.05 11.31 -1.94
N ILE A 74 -6.13 12.27 -1.73
CA ILE A 74 -6.42 13.53 -1.04
C ILE A 74 -7.56 14.31 -1.73
N ASN A 75 -7.50 14.46 -3.04
CA ASN A 75 -8.53 15.17 -3.80
C ASN A 75 -9.90 14.48 -3.74
N ASN A 76 -9.94 13.16 -3.69
CA ASN A 76 -11.19 12.41 -3.50
C ASN A 76 -11.75 12.60 -2.09
N ALA A 77 -10.90 12.53 -1.08
CA ALA A 77 -11.28 12.73 0.31
C ALA A 77 -11.75 14.18 0.58
N LYS A 78 -11.12 15.20 -0.07
CA LYS A 78 -11.58 16.60 -0.01
C LYS A 78 -13.02 16.75 -0.46
N ARG A 79 -13.41 16.11 -1.58
CA ARG A 79 -14.79 16.19 -2.09
C ARG A 79 -15.83 15.61 -1.15
N LYS A 80 -15.42 14.65 -0.31
CA LYS A 80 -16.28 13.95 0.64
C LYS A 80 -16.15 14.50 2.07
N ASN A 81 -15.21 15.43 2.29
CA ASN A 81 -14.86 15.96 3.62
C ASN A 81 -14.43 14.86 4.60
N GLU A 82 -13.65 13.90 4.12
CA GLU A 82 -13.17 12.74 4.89
C GLU A 82 -11.82 13.00 5.56
N LEU A 83 -11.55 12.25 6.64
CA LEU A 83 -10.22 12.19 7.25
C LEU A 83 -9.31 11.30 6.39
N VAL A 84 -8.06 11.72 6.24
CA VAL A 84 -7.00 10.91 5.64
C VAL A 84 -5.90 10.70 6.66
N SER A 85 -5.46 9.46 6.77
CA SER A 85 -4.37 9.04 7.62
C SER A 85 -3.17 8.65 6.75
N PHE A 86 -2.02 9.24 7.02
CA PHE A 86 -0.74 8.92 6.41
C PHE A 86 0.21 8.44 7.50
N LEU A 87 0.49 7.14 7.52
CA LEU A 87 1.42 6.48 8.44
C LEU A 87 2.73 6.23 7.70
N PHE A 88 3.77 6.98 8.05
CA PHE A 88 5.12 6.80 7.53
C PHE A 88 5.96 6.04 8.55
N MET A 89 6.73 5.05 8.11
CA MET A 89 7.45 4.15 9.00
C MET A 89 8.78 3.71 8.43
N ASP A 90 9.68 3.32 9.33
CA ASP A 90 11.02 2.86 9.02
C ASP A 90 11.39 1.73 9.99
N ILE A 91 12.05 0.68 9.49
CA ILE A 91 12.48 -0.46 10.28
C ILE A 91 13.64 -0.05 11.18
N ASP A 92 13.47 -0.19 12.48
CA ASP A 92 14.45 0.22 13.47
C ASP A 92 15.76 -0.57 13.33
N HIS A 93 16.89 0.15 13.30
CA HIS A 93 18.24 -0.42 13.22
C HIS A 93 18.48 -1.36 12.03
N PHE A 94 17.76 -1.19 10.90
CA PHE A 94 17.86 -2.09 9.77
C PHE A 94 19.25 -2.20 9.17
N LYS A 95 20.00 -1.09 9.10
CA LYS A 95 21.41 -1.12 8.70
C LYS A 95 22.21 -2.08 9.60
N LEU A 96 22.03 -1.98 10.92
CA LEU A 96 22.73 -2.83 11.88
C LEU A 96 22.31 -4.30 11.73
N TYR A 97 21.06 -4.56 11.35
CA TYR A 97 20.60 -5.90 10.99
C TYR A 97 21.38 -6.44 9.79
N ASN A 98 21.44 -5.68 8.69
CA ASN A 98 22.17 -6.09 7.49
C ASN A 98 23.67 -6.30 7.76
N ASP A 99 24.29 -5.44 8.55
CA ASP A 99 25.72 -5.54 8.88
C ASP A 99 26.04 -6.84 9.65
N ASN A 100 25.10 -7.38 10.43
CA ASN A 100 25.30 -8.58 11.27
C ASN A 100 24.74 -9.86 10.67
N TYR A 101 23.61 -9.80 9.95
CA TYR A 101 22.93 -10.99 9.41
C TYR A 101 23.08 -11.12 7.88
N GLY A 102 23.58 -10.09 7.22
CA GLY A 102 23.75 -10.04 5.76
C GLY A 102 22.51 -9.54 5.01
N HIS A 103 22.73 -9.01 3.80
CA HIS A 103 21.69 -8.41 2.97
C HIS A 103 20.57 -9.37 2.56
N GLN A 104 20.88 -10.66 2.36
CA GLN A 104 19.82 -11.65 2.02
C GLN A 104 18.80 -11.80 3.15
N MET A 105 19.27 -11.85 4.39
CA MET A 105 18.38 -11.88 5.57
C MET A 105 17.61 -10.57 5.71
N GLY A 106 18.24 -9.43 5.38
CA GLY A 106 17.55 -8.14 5.32
C GLY A 106 16.44 -8.11 4.29
N ASP A 107 16.65 -8.67 3.10
CA ASP A 107 15.61 -8.78 2.07
C ASP A 107 14.43 -9.64 2.56
N GLU A 108 14.69 -10.74 3.28
CA GLU A 108 13.62 -11.54 3.90
C GLU A 108 12.82 -10.75 4.94
N VAL A 109 13.49 -9.91 5.76
CA VAL A 109 12.81 -9.01 6.70
C VAL A 109 11.90 -8.06 5.96
N ILE A 110 12.41 -7.40 4.92
CA ILE A 110 11.64 -6.45 4.09
C ILE A 110 10.41 -7.13 3.47
N ILE A 111 10.55 -8.36 2.94
CA ILE A 111 9.44 -9.13 2.37
C ILE A 111 8.39 -9.45 3.44
N LYS A 112 8.80 -9.98 4.60
CA LYS A 112 7.89 -10.32 5.70
C LYS A 112 7.19 -9.08 6.25
N PHE A 113 7.92 -7.98 6.40
CA PHE A 113 7.38 -6.69 6.84
C PHE A 113 6.30 -6.19 5.86
N ALA A 114 6.61 -6.14 4.56
CA ALA A 114 5.65 -5.73 3.53
C ALA A 114 4.42 -6.63 3.48
N THR A 115 4.59 -7.95 3.64
CA THR A 115 3.49 -8.92 3.70
C THR A 115 2.60 -8.64 4.90
N CYS A 116 3.17 -8.42 6.08
CA CYS A 116 2.43 -8.04 7.29
C CYS A 116 1.62 -6.76 7.07
N LEU A 117 2.20 -5.72 6.47
CA LEU A 117 1.47 -4.49 6.15
C LEU A 117 0.29 -4.77 5.22
N LYS A 118 0.52 -5.51 4.14
CA LYS A 118 -0.49 -5.84 3.14
C LYS A 118 -1.66 -6.64 3.74
N GLU A 119 -1.37 -7.63 4.58
CA GLU A 119 -2.37 -8.48 5.24
C GLU A 119 -3.16 -7.73 6.33
N SER A 120 -2.58 -6.67 6.88
CA SER A 120 -3.25 -5.79 7.84
C SER A 120 -4.28 -4.86 7.21
N LEU A 121 -4.24 -4.66 5.89
CA LEU A 121 -5.17 -3.80 5.16
C LEU A 121 -6.46 -4.56 4.84
N ASN A 122 -7.59 -4.04 5.29
CA ASN A 122 -8.90 -4.70 5.13
C ASN A 122 -9.81 -4.03 4.10
N ARG A 123 -9.45 -2.84 3.60
CA ARG A 123 -10.27 -2.05 2.68
C ARG A 123 -9.55 -1.86 1.35
N SER A 124 -10.29 -1.89 0.26
CA SER A 124 -9.75 -1.62 -1.08
C SER A 124 -9.27 -0.17 -1.27
N SER A 125 -9.63 0.72 -0.35
CA SER A 125 -9.20 2.12 -0.30
C SER A 125 -7.90 2.35 0.45
N ASP A 126 -7.36 1.31 1.11
CA ASP A 126 -6.14 1.40 1.90
C ASP A 126 -4.95 0.93 1.05
N PHE A 127 -3.85 1.65 1.16
CA PHE A 127 -2.68 1.42 0.33
C PHE A 127 -1.43 1.26 1.18
N ALA A 128 -0.64 0.22 0.90
CA ALA A 128 0.70 0.05 1.46
C ALA A 128 1.75 0.29 0.38
N PHE A 129 2.79 1.03 0.72
CA PHE A 129 3.87 1.43 -0.17
C PHE A 129 5.22 1.12 0.46
N ARG A 130 6.19 0.71 -0.39
CA ARG A 130 7.61 0.80 -0.07
C ARG A 130 8.17 2.04 -0.75
N LEU A 131 8.66 2.99 0.04
CA LEU A 131 9.12 4.28 -0.47
C LEU A 131 10.62 4.28 -0.82
N GLY A 132 11.37 3.35 -0.24
CA GLY A 132 12.79 3.13 -0.52
C GLY A 132 13.46 2.36 0.62
N GLY A 133 14.50 1.57 0.37
CA GLY A 133 15.24 0.88 1.41
C GLY A 133 14.35 0.15 2.43
N GLU A 134 14.40 0.62 3.67
CA GLU A 134 13.62 0.16 4.83
C GLU A 134 12.41 1.06 5.15
N GLU A 135 12.06 2.02 4.28
CA GLU A 135 10.98 2.98 4.49
C GLU A 135 9.68 2.51 3.83
N PHE A 136 8.61 2.56 4.59
CA PHE A 136 7.27 2.15 4.17
C PHE A 136 6.24 3.23 4.52
N ALA A 137 5.10 3.17 3.84
CA ALA A 137 3.96 4.02 4.18
C ALA A 137 2.64 3.26 4.01
N ILE A 138 1.66 3.67 4.81
CA ILE A 138 0.26 3.29 4.63
C ILE A 138 -0.57 4.57 4.50
N VAL A 139 -1.46 4.59 3.51
CA VAL A 139 -2.51 5.61 3.38
C VAL A 139 -3.85 4.92 3.57
N TYR A 140 -4.64 5.42 4.53
CA TYR A 140 -5.93 4.83 4.88
C TYR A 140 -6.92 5.89 5.36
N GLN A 141 -8.19 5.52 5.42
CA GLN A 141 -9.28 6.40 5.86
C GLN A 141 -9.96 5.85 7.10
N CYS A 142 -10.22 6.70 8.09
CA CYS A 142 -10.98 6.39 9.29
C CYS A 142 -12.00 7.49 9.58
N ASP A 143 -13.05 7.14 10.32
CA ASP A 143 -14.09 8.09 10.68
C ASP A 143 -13.60 9.11 11.73
N THR A 144 -12.65 8.70 12.60
CA THR A 144 -12.09 9.54 13.67
C THR A 144 -10.57 9.33 13.80
N LYS A 145 -9.91 10.32 14.43
CA LYS A 145 -8.48 10.27 14.70
C LYS A 145 -8.14 9.12 15.67
N GLU A 146 -9.00 8.84 16.63
CA GLU A 146 -8.81 7.74 17.61
C GLU A 146 -8.77 6.38 16.90
N LYS A 147 -9.68 6.13 15.95
CA LYS A 147 -9.66 4.91 15.12
C LYS A 147 -8.41 4.83 14.22
N ALA A 148 -7.93 5.98 13.74
CA ALA A 148 -6.69 6.01 12.97
C ALA A 148 -5.48 5.62 13.83
N ILE A 149 -5.41 6.09 15.07
CA ILE A 149 -4.37 5.74 16.05
C ILE A 149 -4.47 4.26 16.45
N GLU A 150 -5.68 3.75 16.70
CA GLU A 150 -5.93 2.34 17.02
C GLU A 150 -5.44 1.42 15.89
N PHE A 151 -5.76 1.77 14.65
CA PHE A 151 -5.28 1.02 13.50
C PHE A 151 -3.75 1.06 13.36
N ALA A 152 -3.12 2.22 13.54
CA ALA A 152 -1.65 2.33 13.53
C ALA A 152 -1.00 1.48 14.65
N ASN A 153 -1.59 1.43 15.84
CA ASN A 153 -1.14 0.55 16.93
C ASN A 153 -1.30 -0.93 16.58
N THR A 154 -2.38 -1.30 15.88
CA THR A 154 -2.56 -2.66 15.38
C THR A 154 -1.46 -3.04 14.39
N ILE A 155 -1.10 -2.15 13.44
CA ILE A 155 0.02 -2.35 12.52
C ILE A 155 1.32 -2.57 13.30
N LYS A 156 1.60 -1.71 14.28
CA LYS A 156 2.81 -1.84 15.12
C LYS A 156 2.86 -3.20 15.83
N SER A 157 1.75 -3.62 16.44
CA SER A 157 1.65 -4.91 17.13
C SER A 157 1.86 -6.09 16.17
N ASN A 158 1.24 -6.06 14.98
CA ASN A 158 1.41 -7.10 13.96
C ASN A 158 2.88 -7.24 13.50
N ILE A 159 3.61 -6.12 13.42
CA ILE A 159 5.05 -6.13 13.10
C ILE A 159 5.85 -6.78 14.23
N GLU A 160 5.57 -6.42 15.49
CA GLU A 160 6.22 -7.04 16.65
C GLU A 160 5.93 -8.53 16.75
N ASP A 161 4.73 -8.97 16.38
CA ASP A 161 4.28 -10.37 16.39
C ASP A 161 4.96 -11.23 15.30
N LEU A 162 5.63 -10.63 14.32
CA LEU A 162 6.51 -11.36 13.40
C LEU A 162 7.67 -12.05 14.15
N LYS A 163 8.06 -11.53 15.31
CA LYS A 163 9.12 -12.04 16.19
C LYS A 163 10.42 -12.38 15.46
N ILE A 164 10.77 -11.57 14.46
CA ILE A 164 12.02 -11.73 13.73
C ILE A 164 13.15 -11.25 14.65
N THR A 165 14.04 -12.16 15.03
CA THR A 165 15.13 -11.88 15.96
C THR A 165 16.05 -10.79 15.43
N HIS A 166 16.38 -9.80 16.29
CA HIS A 166 17.34 -8.74 16.03
C HIS A 166 18.11 -8.43 17.31
N GLU A 167 19.13 -9.23 17.63
CA GLU A 167 19.91 -9.14 18.88
C GLU A 167 20.61 -7.78 19.09
N PHE A 168 20.84 -7.04 18.01
CA PHE A 168 21.50 -5.75 18.01
C PHE A 168 20.53 -4.56 18.06
N ASN A 169 19.23 -4.79 18.13
CA ASN A 169 18.24 -3.74 18.25
C ASN A 169 18.13 -3.28 19.71
N SER A 170 18.41 -2.00 19.98
CA SER A 170 18.37 -1.45 21.33
C SER A 170 16.96 -1.29 21.91
N ALA A 171 15.93 -1.32 21.08
CA ALA A 171 14.53 -1.10 21.48
C ALA A 171 13.80 -2.43 21.81
N SER A 172 14.25 -3.56 21.25
CA SER A 172 13.60 -4.87 21.40
C SER A 172 14.55 -5.96 20.92
N PRO A 173 14.45 -7.22 21.40
CA PRO A 173 15.20 -8.34 20.82
C PRO A 173 14.70 -8.78 19.44
N TYR A 174 13.67 -8.11 18.91
CA TYR A 174 13.05 -8.38 17.62
C TYR A 174 13.08 -7.16 16.71
N ILE A 175 12.79 -7.38 15.42
CA ILE A 175 12.54 -6.28 14.48
C ILE A 175 11.35 -5.46 14.97
N THR A 176 11.52 -4.15 14.97
CA THR A 176 10.50 -3.15 15.29
C THR A 176 10.51 -2.04 14.25
N ALA A 177 9.54 -1.15 14.31
CA ALA A 177 9.49 0.04 13.47
C ALA A 177 9.13 1.29 14.28
N SER A 178 9.78 2.39 13.93
CA SER A 178 9.36 3.73 14.34
C SER A 178 8.39 4.30 13.32
N MET A 179 7.40 5.09 13.76
CA MET A 179 6.31 5.55 12.92
C MET A 179 5.93 7.00 13.21
N GLY A 180 5.63 7.75 12.15
CA GLY A 180 4.98 9.06 12.20
C GLY A 180 3.60 8.98 11.58
N LEU A 181 2.55 9.32 12.33
CA LEU A 181 1.17 9.32 11.88
C LEU A 181 0.66 10.75 11.74
N ILE A 182 0.20 11.10 10.55
CA ILE A 182 -0.61 12.29 10.29
C ILE A 182 -2.05 11.82 10.06
N CYS A 183 -2.99 12.33 10.84
CA CYS A 183 -4.42 12.16 10.61
C CYS A 183 -5.09 13.54 10.61
N LYS A 184 -5.59 13.96 9.44
CA LYS A 184 -6.20 15.29 9.24
C LYS A 184 -7.41 15.19 8.32
N ASN A 185 -8.33 16.17 8.43
CA ASN A 185 -9.29 16.38 7.36
C ASN A 185 -8.55 16.66 6.05
N ALA A 186 -9.00 16.04 4.98
CA ALA A 186 -8.34 16.18 3.68
C ALA A 186 -8.22 17.65 3.24
N ASN A 187 -9.15 18.54 3.66
CA ASN A 187 -9.10 19.97 3.36
C ASN A 187 -7.93 20.69 4.04
N ASP A 188 -7.43 20.17 5.15
CA ASP A 188 -6.32 20.70 5.95
C ASP A 188 -4.96 20.12 5.56
N ILE A 189 -4.94 19.22 4.56
CA ILE A 189 -3.72 18.61 4.06
C ILE A 189 -3.10 19.51 2.98
N ASP A 190 -1.84 19.89 3.22
CA ASP A 190 -0.97 20.62 2.31
C ASP A 190 0.13 19.73 1.71
N ASP A 191 0.99 20.29 0.88
CA ASP A 191 2.13 19.64 0.26
C ASP A 191 3.26 19.24 1.24
N LYS A 192 3.18 19.67 2.50
CA LYS A 192 4.18 19.38 3.56
C LYS A 192 3.85 18.13 4.36
N ILE A 193 2.73 17.44 4.07
CA ILE A 193 2.31 16.26 4.85
C ILE A 193 3.40 15.19 4.95
N TYR A 194 4.14 14.95 3.86
CA TYR A 194 5.26 14.00 3.88
C TYR A 194 6.33 14.42 4.87
N LYS A 195 6.74 15.70 4.81
CA LYS A 195 7.74 16.24 5.74
C LYS A 195 7.25 16.21 7.20
N GLN A 196 5.98 16.53 7.44
CA GLN A 196 5.40 16.47 8.78
C GLN A 196 5.43 15.04 9.34
N ALA A 197 5.13 14.02 8.51
CA ALA A 197 5.21 12.62 8.92
C ALA A 197 6.65 12.17 9.17
N ASP A 198 7.61 12.63 8.36
CA ASP A 198 9.05 12.37 8.54
C ASP A 198 9.59 13.01 9.83
N ASP A 199 9.19 14.24 10.15
CA ASP A 199 9.55 14.91 11.40
C ASP A 199 9.04 14.11 12.62
N LEU A 200 7.82 13.57 12.57
CA LEU A 200 7.25 12.68 13.61
C LEU A 200 7.98 11.33 13.68
N LEU A 201 8.33 10.73 12.55
CA LEU A 201 9.12 9.52 12.48
C LEU A 201 10.50 9.72 13.12
N TYR A 202 11.15 10.84 12.81
CA TYR A 202 12.42 11.22 13.41
C TYR A 202 12.30 11.39 14.93
N GLU A 203 11.22 12.02 15.40
CA GLU A 203 10.93 12.13 16.84
C GLU A 203 10.74 10.75 17.49
N ALA A 204 10.02 9.83 16.84
CA ALA A 204 9.85 8.46 17.31
C ALA A 204 11.21 7.75 17.46
N LYS A 205 12.08 7.87 16.46
CA LYS A 205 13.43 7.30 16.50
C LYS A 205 14.27 7.88 17.65
N ARG A 206 14.18 9.18 17.92
CA ARG A 206 14.91 9.84 19.03
C ARG A 206 14.36 9.53 20.41
N SER A 207 13.07 9.25 20.53
CA SER A 207 12.39 8.97 21.81
C SER A 207 12.46 7.49 22.23
N GLY A 208 13.38 6.71 21.65
CA GLY A 208 13.60 5.31 22.05
C GLY A 208 13.14 4.28 21.03
N ARG A 209 12.68 4.71 19.85
CA ARG A 209 12.19 3.82 18.77
C ARG A 209 10.95 3.01 19.14
N ASN A 210 10.56 2.07 18.27
CA ASN A 210 9.43 1.17 18.49
C ASN A 210 8.15 1.87 18.98
N GLN A 211 7.81 3.01 18.41
CA GLN A 211 6.68 3.83 18.82
C GLN A 211 6.09 4.61 17.65
N ILE A 212 4.89 5.10 17.87
CA ILE A 212 4.17 5.98 16.96
C ILE A 212 4.15 7.38 17.55
N LYS A 213 4.55 8.38 16.76
CA LYS A 213 4.27 9.78 17.04
C LYS A 213 3.14 10.25 16.16
N VAL A 214 2.23 11.03 16.72
CA VAL A 214 0.99 11.47 16.07
C VAL A 214 0.97 12.99 16.05
N ASN A 215 0.50 13.56 14.93
CA ASN A 215 0.27 15.02 14.89
C ASN A 215 -0.76 15.46 15.94
N GLU A 216 -0.60 16.65 16.44
CA GLU A 216 -1.56 17.33 17.34
C GLU A 216 -2.95 17.51 16.69
#